data_aa070f4f505a5666be7f8a89d6198d79
#
_entry.id   aa070f4f505a5666be7f8a89d6198d79
#
_cell.length_a   1.000
_cell.length_b   1.000
_cell.length_c   1.000
_cell.angle_alpha   90.00
_cell.angle_beta   90.00
_cell.angle_gamma   90.00
#
_symmetry.space_group_name_H-M   'P 1'
#
loop_
_entity.id
_entity.type
_entity.pdbx_description
1 polymer ?
#
loop_
_entity_poly.entity_id
_entity_poly.type
_entity_poly.pdbx_seq_one_letter_code
_entity_poly.pdbx_strand_id
1 'polypeptide(L)'
;MFTFTDFARKWGLDTTPLEPVVKAHPFTLSRHFEGLIRGIGDPLWRQVVPDERELCDTSGMDDPLSEEDLSPAPNLVHRYPNRVLWLVNDRCAVHCRFCTRKRRWRTGPSTALEQDLGPALSYIAEDRRIQDVLLSGGDPLLLPIARLREILSRLREIGHVRIIRIGTRVPGALPRLITPEVAALLGRFHPIYVNIHFNHPAELSPEAVNACTLLANAGIPLGSQTVLLRGINDGPAVLGELFHRLLSLRVRPYYLMQMDLTKGTGHFRTPVATGLRVLRALRNRISGLAVPHFVIDLPGGHGKVALTPGMVRSIGQERMVIENYLGKLCSYPLLEGEEPELTEYLKGTSEQTY
;
A
#
# COMPACT_ATOMS: atom_id res chain seq x y z
N MET A 1 21.91 -4.20 -6.88
CA MET A 1 21.02 -3.21 -7.49
C MET A 1 21.51 -2.88 -8.89
N PHE A 2 20.63 -2.59 -9.83
CA PHE A 2 21.00 -2.01 -11.13
C PHE A 2 21.05 -0.49 -11.05
N THR A 3 22.06 0.10 -11.72
CA THR A 3 21.97 1.48 -12.17
C THR A 3 21.09 1.56 -13.41
N PHE A 4 20.58 2.74 -13.75
CA PHE A 4 19.79 2.90 -14.98
C PHE A 4 20.60 2.54 -16.23
N THR A 5 21.86 2.96 -16.29
CA THR A 5 22.76 2.67 -17.41
C THR A 5 22.98 1.16 -17.61
N ASP A 6 23.21 0.40 -16.52
CA ASP A 6 23.40 -1.05 -16.63
C ASP A 6 22.12 -1.77 -17.05
N PHE A 7 20.97 -1.30 -16.54
CA PHE A 7 19.65 -1.82 -16.93
C PHE A 7 19.38 -1.53 -18.42
N ALA A 8 19.53 -0.29 -18.86
CA ALA A 8 19.31 0.11 -20.24
C ALA A 8 20.18 -0.64 -21.22
N ARG A 9 21.48 -0.84 -20.89
CA ARG A 9 22.41 -1.64 -21.70
C ARG A 9 21.94 -3.09 -21.84
N LYS A 10 21.50 -3.71 -20.72
CA LYS A 10 21.00 -5.09 -20.72
C LYS A 10 19.77 -5.26 -21.63
N TRP A 11 18.89 -4.28 -21.64
CA TRP A 11 17.63 -4.32 -22.36
C TRP A 11 17.66 -3.65 -23.74
N GLY A 12 18.81 -3.12 -24.17
CA GLY A 12 18.97 -2.44 -25.46
C GLY A 12 18.11 -1.18 -25.61
N LEU A 13 17.93 -0.43 -24.51
CA LEU A 13 17.07 0.76 -24.51
C LEU A 13 17.81 1.99 -25.04
N ASP A 14 17.14 2.81 -25.85
CA ASP A 14 17.55 4.20 -26.05
C ASP A 14 17.31 4.97 -24.75
N THR A 15 18.39 5.47 -24.14
CA THR A 15 18.32 6.22 -22.88
C THR A 15 18.00 7.69 -23.09
N THR A 16 18.19 8.22 -24.31
CA THR A 16 18.06 9.66 -24.62
C THR A 16 16.74 10.25 -24.14
N PRO A 17 15.57 9.67 -24.43
CA PRO A 17 14.29 10.22 -23.96
C PRO A 17 14.06 10.01 -22.46
N LEU A 18 14.75 9.07 -21.83
CA LEU A 18 14.54 8.69 -20.43
C LEU A 18 15.51 9.39 -19.45
N GLU A 19 16.63 9.96 -19.94
CA GLU A 19 17.59 10.67 -19.09
C GLU A 19 16.97 11.81 -18.28
N PRO A 20 16.11 12.69 -18.84
CA PRO A 20 15.44 13.72 -18.07
C PRO A 20 14.55 13.15 -16.96
N VAL A 21 13.88 12.02 -17.22
CA VAL A 21 13.03 11.33 -16.24
C VAL A 21 13.86 10.79 -15.09
N VAL A 22 14.99 10.14 -15.40
CA VAL A 22 15.88 9.56 -14.35
C VAL A 22 16.57 10.66 -13.54
N LYS A 23 16.87 11.81 -14.17
CA LYS A 23 17.41 12.97 -13.46
C LYS A 23 16.40 13.56 -12.47
N ALA A 24 15.14 13.67 -12.87
CA ALA A 24 14.06 14.16 -12.00
C ALA A 24 13.64 13.11 -10.94
N HIS A 25 13.58 11.86 -11.34
CA HIS A 25 13.09 10.74 -10.55
C HIS A 25 14.07 9.56 -10.63
N PRO A 26 15.01 9.43 -9.68
CA PRO A 26 16.07 8.42 -9.69
C PRO A 26 15.54 6.99 -9.91
N PHE A 27 16.37 6.16 -10.53
CA PHE A 27 16.09 4.75 -10.79
C PHE A 27 16.84 3.85 -9.79
N THR A 28 16.12 2.88 -9.25
CA THR A 28 16.68 1.80 -8.44
C THR A 28 15.88 0.54 -8.72
N LEU A 29 16.58 -0.56 -9.02
CA LEU A 29 15.96 -1.86 -9.29
C LEU A 29 16.84 -2.99 -8.76
N SER A 30 16.23 -3.89 -7.98
CA SER A 30 16.90 -5.10 -7.53
C SER A 30 17.10 -6.08 -8.69
N ARG A 31 18.16 -6.91 -8.61
CA ARG A 31 18.38 -7.99 -9.59
C ARG A 31 17.27 -9.02 -9.55
N HIS A 32 16.68 -9.26 -8.39
CA HIS A 32 15.57 -10.18 -8.24
C HIS A 32 14.36 -9.70 -9.04
N PHE A 33 13.90 -8.46 -8.79
CA PHE A 33 12.71 -7.93 -9.47
C PHE A 33 12.92 -7.79 -10.98
N GLU A 34 14.11 -7.40 -11.41
CA GLU A 34 14.50 -7.35 -12.83
C GLU A 34 14.39 -8.74 -13.48
N GLY A 35 14.83 -9.79 -12.80
CA GLY A 35 14.73 -11.17 -13.29
C GLY A 35 13.30 -11.69 -13.46
N LEU A 36 12.31 -11.02 -12.88
CA LEU A 36 10.89 -11.35 -13.04
C LEU A 36 10.27 -10.71 -14.29
N ILE A 37 10.91 -9.67 -14.86
CA ILE A 37 10.44 -8.98 -16.07
C ILE A 37 10.59 -9.93 -17.26
N ARG A 38 9.51 -10.11 -18.02
CA ARG A 38 9.45 -11.03 -19.17
C ARG A 38 9.65 -10.34 -20.51
N GLY A 39 9.41 -9.03 -20.56
CA GLY A 39 9.54 -8.24 -21.78
C GLY A 39 9.29 -6.76 -21.55
N ILE A 40 9.69 -5.96 -22.54
CA ILE A 40 9.44 -4.51 -22.56
C ILE A 40 7.93 -4.27 -22.52
N GLY A 41 7.48 -3.43 -21.59
CA GLY A 41 6.08 -3.06 -21.44
C GLY A 41 5.20 -4.07 -20.72
N ASP A 42 5.77 -5.17 -20.17
CA ASP A 42 5.01 -6.08 -19.33
C ASP A 42 4.55 -5.42 -18.01
N PRO A 43 3.64 -6.03 -17.23
CA PRO A 43 3.13 -5.44 -15.99
C PRO A 43 4.20 -5.11 -14.94
N LEU A 44 5.30 -5.88 -14.89
CA LEU A 44 6.40 -5.63 -13.95
C LEU A 44 7.32 -4.52 -14.46
N TRP A 45 7.61 -4.53 -15.77
CA TRP A 45 8.34 -3.45 -16.43
C TRP A 45 7.72 -2.10 -16.15
N ARG A 46 6.40 -1.96 -16.42
CA ARG A 46 5.69 -0.69 -16.26
C ARG A 46 5.73 -0.15 -14.85
N GLN A 47 5.85 -0.99 -13.84
CA GLN A 47 5.91 -0.58 -12.44
C GLN A 47 7.22 0.10 -12.07
N VAL A 48 8.32 -0.17 -12.79
CA VAL A 48 9.67 0.16 -12.31
C VAL A 48 10.54 0.89 -13.33
N VAL A 49 10.22 0.78 -14.62
CA VAL A 49 11.01 1.45 -15.66
C VAL A 49 10.50 2.86 -15.88
N PRO A 50 11.40 3.88 -15.96
CA PRO A 50 11.04 5.26 -16.24
C PRO A 50 10.23 5.41 -17.53
N ASP A 51 9.34 6.38 -17.56
CA ASP A 51 8.47 6.68 -18.69
C ASP A 51 8.40 8.21 -18.88
N GLU A 52 8.51 8.69 -20.13
CA GLU A 52 8.48 10.12 -20.45
C GLU A 52 7.21 10.81 -19.96
N ARG A 53 6.09 10.06 -19.87
CA ARG A 53 4.81 10.57 -19.32
C ARG A 53 4.92 11.06 -17.89
N GLU A 54 5.97 10.66 -17.14
CA GLU A 54 6.20 11.16 -15.79
C GLU A 54 6.52 12.65 -15.74
N LEU A 55 7.11 13.19 -16.80
CA LEU A 55 7.43 14.62 -16.90
C LEU A 55 6.26 15.45 -17.46
N CYS A 56 5.35 14.82 -18.18
CA CYS A 56 4.22 15.48 -18.82
C CYS A 56 3.00 15.63 -17.90
N ASP A 57 2.99 14.97 -16.76
CA ASP A 57 1.86 15.01 -15.82
C ASP A 57 1.91 16.28 -14.95
N THR A 58 1.06 17.23 -15.31
CA THR A 58 0.90 18.50 -14.59
C THR A 58 -0.26 18.48 -13.58
N SER A 59 -1.06 17.41 -13.56
CA SER A 59 -2.30 17.34 -12.77
C SER A 59 -2.07 16.80 -11.34
N GLY A 60 -0.88 16.28 -11.05
CA GLY A 60 -0.53 15.72 -9.76
C GLY A 60 0.00 16.75 -8.76
N MET A 61 0.06 16.35 -7.50
CA MET A 61 0.61 17.10 -6.38
C MET A 61 1.95 16.49 -5.95
N ASP A 62 2.88 17.31 -5.49
CA ASP A 62 4.16 16.80 -4.96
C ASP A 62 3.93 16.05 -3.65
N ASP A 63 3.07 16.56 -2.78
CA ASP A 63 2.61 15.90 -1.54
C ASP A 63 1.08 15.78 -1.48
N PRO A 64 0.49 14.81 -2.18
CA PRO A 64 -0.97 14.68 -2.23
C PRO A 64 -1.60 14.36 -0.88
N LEU A 65 -0.81 13.86 0.07
CA LEU A 65 -1.29 13.42 1.39
C LEU A 65 -0.96 14.41 2.51
N SER A 66 -0.37 15.59 2.18
CA SER A 66 0.07 16.61 3.14
C SER A 66 0.91 16.04 4.28
N GLU A 67 1.80 15.09 3.96
CA GLU A 67 2.64 14.44 4.97
C GLU A 67 3.58 15.43 5.65
N GLU A 68 4.01 16.48 4.95
CA GLU A 68 4.90 17.51 5.49
C GLU A 68 4.17 18.40 6.49
N ASP A 69 2.94 18.84 6.16
CA ASP A 69 2.10 19.66 7.05
C ASP A 69 1.63 18.89 8.29
N LEU A 70 1.46 17.57 8.14
CA LEU A 70 1.03 16.67 9.22
C LEU A 70 2.19 16.06 10.01
N SER A 71 3.41 16.60 9.88
CA SER A 71 4.61 16.09 10.55
C SER A 71 4.97 16.89 11.80
N PRO A 72 4.54 16.46 13.00
CA PRO A 72 4.86 17.14 14.26
C PRO A 72 6.31 16.95 14.71
N ALA A 73 7.00 15.95 14.17
CA ALA A 73 8.42 15.69 14.40
C ALA A 73 9.06 15.20 13.08
N PRO A 74 10.39 15.29 12.93
CA PRO A 74 11.09 14.84 11.72
C PRO A 74 10.73 13.41 11.34
N ASN A 75 10.27 13.22 10.09
CA ASN A 75 9.89 11.91 9.53
C ASN A 75 8.71 11.20 10.24
N LEU A 76 7.95 11.90 11.08
CA LEU A 76 6.77 11.36 11.74
C LEU A 76 5.52 12.09 11.22
N VAL A 77 4.56 11.34 10.69
CA VAL A 77 3.28 11.90 10.18
C VAL A 77 2.15 11.48 11.12
N HIS A 78 1.40 12.44 11.65
CA HIS A 78 0.29 12.21 12.57
C HIS A 78 -1.02 12.73 11.97
N ARG A 79 -1.69 11.89 11.17
CA ARG A 79 -2.95 12.21 10.51
C ARG A 79 -4.18 11.78 11.31
N TYR A 80 -4.08 10.64 12.00
CA TYR A 80 -5.22 10.03 12.70
C TYR A 80 -5.00 10.07 14.20
N PRO A 81 -6.04 10.31 15.02
CA PRO A 81 -5.87 10.56 16.46
C PRO A 81 -5.09 9.49 17.23
N ASN A 82 -5.18 8.22 16.79
CA ASN A 82 -4.64 7.08 17.54
C ASN A 82 -3.45 6.38 16.89
N ARG A 83 -2.92 6.92 15.77
CA ARG A 83 -1.84 6.26 15.05
C ARG A 83 -0.97 7.22 14.27
N VAL A 84 0.30 6.87 14.15
CA VAL A 84 1.29 7.62 13.40
C VAL A 84 1.95 6.76 12.34
N LEU A 85 2.47 7.42 11.30
CA LEU A 85 3.34 6.85 10.29
C LEU A 85 4.75 7.39 10.55
N TRP A 86 5.72 6.50 10.75
CA TRP A 86 7.11 6.87 10.96
C TRP A 86 7.99 6.43 9.80
N LEU A 87 8.62 7.38 9.13
CA LEU A 87 9.49 7.19 7.98
C LEU A 87 10.92 6.90 8.48
N VAL A 88 11.22 5.62 8.73
CA VAL A 88 12.47 5.19 9.38
C VAL A 88 13.60 4.90 8.40
N ASN A 89 13.33 4.95 7.09
CA ASN A 89 14.30 4.68 6.04
C ASN A 89 14.03 5.56 4.81
N ASP A 90 15.07 5.91 4.07
CA ASP A 90 15.02 6.69 2.83
C ASP A 90 15.34 5.85 1.57
N ARG A 91 15.54 4.53 1.72
CA ARG A 91 15.93 3.61 0.66
C ARG A 91 14.85 2.60 0.34
N CYS A 92 14.79 2.23 -0.95
CA CYS A 92 13.97 1.14 -1.47
C CYS A 92 14.81 0.17 -2.29
N ALA A 93 14.38 -1.10 -2.36
CA ALA A 93 14.96 -2.08 -3.27
C ALA A 93 14.55 -1.83 -4.73
N VAL A 94 13.43 -1.12 -4.92
CA VAL A 94 12.84 -0.77 -6.22
C VAL A 94 12.19 0.60 -6.09
N HIS A 95 12.45 1.49 -7.02
CA HIS A 95 11.70 2.74 -7.16
C HIS A 95 10.43 2.49 -7.98
N CYS A 96 9.31 2.32 -7.28
CA CYS A 96 7.99 2.14 -7.88
C CYS A 96 7.57 3.41 -8.60
N ARG A 97 7.44 3.41 -9.95
CA ARG A 97 7.16 4.63 -10.71
C ARG A 97 5.85 5.33 -10.33
N PHE A 98 4.95 4.62 -9.64
CA PHE A 98 3.69 5.11 -9.05
C PHE A 98 3.80 5.51 -7.57
N CYS A 99 5.00 5.68 -7.01
CA CYS A 99 5.20 5.94 -5.59
C CYS A 99 4.64 7.31 -5.18
N THR A 100 3.81 7.34 -4.12
CA THR A 100 3.26 8.59 -3.58
C THR A 100 4.34 9.50 -2.97
N ARG A 101 5.51 8.95 -2.65
CA ARG A 101 6.66 9.67 -2.07
C ARG A 101 7.80 9.84 -3.06
N LYS A 102 7.54 9.91 -4.39
CA LYS A 102 8.58 10.14 -5.43
C LYS A 102 9.47 11.34 -5.10
N ARG A 103 8.89 12.41 -4.56
CA ARG A 103 9.60 13.63 -4.16
C ARG A 103 10.73 13.39 -3.13
N ARG A 104 10.65 12.26 -2.38
CA ARG A 104 11.63 11.91 -1.35
C ARG A 104 12.75 10.98 -1.86
N TRP A 105 12.71 10.56 -3.12
CA TRP A 105 13.77 9.73 -3.66
C TRP A 105 15.08 10.50 -3.76
N ARG A 106 16.13 9.87 -3.31
CA ARG A 106 17.48 10.47 -3.30
C ARG A 106 18.48 9.52 -3.93
N THR A 107 19.56 10.12 -4.50
CA THR A 107 20.80 9.45 -4.88
C THR A 107 21.82 9.64 -3.77
N GLY A 108 22.81 8.76 -3.66
CA GLY A 108 23.87 8.85 -2.66
C GLY A 108 23.65 7.92 -1.45
N PRO A 109 24.42 8.03 -0.36
CA PRO A 109 24.31 7.22 0.86
C PRO A 109 22.95 7.41 1.56
N SER A 110 22.51 6.37 2.28
CA SER A 110 21.32 6.47 3.16
C SER A 110 21.65 7.30 4.37
N THR A 111 20.72 8.18 4.77
CA THR A 111 20.81 8.96 6.02
C THR A 111 20.03 8.27 7.15
N ALA A 112 19.40 7.12 6.90
CA ALA A 112 18.56 6.45 7.89
C ALA A 112 19.28 6.00 9.15
N LEU A 113 20.59 5.70 9.05
CA LEU A 113 21.41 5.33 10.22
C LEU A 113 21.79 6.52 11.09
N GLU A 114 21.90 7.70 10.48
CA GLU A 114 22.24 8.97 11.16
C GLU A 114 20.98 9.66 11.71
N GLN A 115 19.80 9.15 11.37
CA GLN A 115 18.55 9.73 11.85
C GLN A 115 18.44 9.63 13.37
N ASP A 116 18.29 10.79 14.02
CA ASP A 116 17.95 10.84 15.44
C ASP A 116 16.50 10.31 15.64
N LEU A 117 16.37 9.27 16.45
CA LEU A 117 15.08 8.67 16.79
C LEU A 117 14.36 9.43 17.92
N GLY A 118 15.10 10.25 18.69
CA GLY A 118 14.62 10.91 19.89
C GLY A 118 13.35 11.73 19.67
N PRO A 119 13.31 12.68 18.72
CA PRO A 119 12.14 13.54 18.52
C PRO A 119 10.84 12.76 18.23
N ALA A 120 10.92 11.74 17.38
CA ALA A 120 9.75 10.91 17.06
C ALA A 120 9.29 10.05 18.25
N LEU A 121 10.25 9.44 18.96
CA LEU A 121 9.95 8.63 20.17
C LEU A 121 9.38 9.48 21.29
N SER A 122 9.93 10.68 21.54
CA SER A 122 9.41 11.61 22.55
C SER A 122 7.97 12.01 22.24
N TYR A 123 7.71 12.42 20.99
CA TYR A 123 6.34 12.76 20.57
C TYR A 123 5.34 11.59 20.77
N ILE A 124 5.73 10.37 20.37
CA ILE A 124 4.89 9.18 20.55
C ILE A 124 4.68 8.89 22.04
N ALA A 125 5.70 9.06 22.88
CA ALA A 125 5.62 8.78 24.32
C ALA A 125 4.73 9.80 25.07
N GLU A 126 4.73 11.05 24.63
CA GLU A 126 3.94 12.13 25.22
C GLU A 126 2.46 12.06 24.88
N ASP A 127 2.09 11.65 23.66
CA ASP A 127 0.69 11.53 23.25
C ASP A 127 0.16 10.11 23.48
N ARG A 128 -0.45 9.88 24.65
CA ARG A 128 -1.01 8.57 25.05
C ARG A 128 -2.16 8.06 24.17
N ARG A 129 -2.71 8.88 23.26
CA ARG A 129 -3.72 8.46 22.29
C ARG A 129 -3.11 7.61 21.18
N ILE A 130 -1.79 7.75 20.92
CA ILE A 130 -1.08 7.00 19.89
C ILE A 130 -0.87 5.55 20.37
N GLN A 131 -1.65 4.64 19.83
CA GLN A 131 -1.59 3.21 20.16
C GLN A 131 -1.05 2.34 19.03
N ASP A 132 -0.87 2.91 17.84
CA ASP A 132 -0.50 2.19 16.62
C ASP A 132 0.58 2.98 15.87
N VAL A 133 1.72 2.35 15.62
CA VAL A 133 2.84 2.96 14.89
C VAL A 133 3.12 2.16 13.64
N LEU A 134 2.99 2.80 12.46
CA LEU A 134 3.33 2.22 11.17
C LEU A 134 4.75 2.67 10.77
N LEU A 135 5.68 1.74 10.75
CA LEU A 135 7.01 1.95 10.19
C LEU A 135 6.95 1.88 8.66
N SER A 136 7.52 2.89 7.99
CA SER A 136 7.53 3.03 6.53
C SER A 136 8.73 3.92 6.11
N GLY A 137 8.57 4.67 5.03
CA GLY A 137 9.59 5.61 4.52
C GLY A 137 9.93 5.28 3.07
N GLY A 138 11.18 4.91 2.80
CA GLY A 138 11.55 3.96 1.79
C GLY A 138 11.04 2.59 2.22
N ASP A 139 11.89 1.62 2.45
CA ASP A 139 11.44 0.33 2.95
C ASP A 139 12.14 0.00 4.29
N PRO A 140 11.41 -0.16 5.40
CA PRO A 140 11.98 -0.42 6.71
C PRO A 140 12.81 -1.71 6.77
N LEU A 141 12.47 -2.72 5.97
CA LEU A 141 13.19 -4.00 5.97
C LEU A 141 14.52 -3.97 5.19
N LEU A 142 14.90 -2.80 4.65
CA LEU A 142 16.25 -2.55 4.16
C LEU A 142 17.19 -2.02 5.25
N LEU A 143 16.68 -1.67 6.41
CA LEU A 143 17.53 -1.28 7.54
C LEU A 143 18.40 -2.46 8.00
N PRO A 144 19.62 -2.20 8.47
CA PRO A 144 20.39 -3.21 9.20
C PRO A 144 19.58 -3.77 10.37
N ILE A 145 19.69 -5.07 10.61
CA ILE A 145 18.91 -5.77 11.64
C ILE A 145 19.09 -5.16 13.04
N ALA A 146 20.26 -4.64 13.34
CA ALA A 146 20.54 -3.96 14.61
C ALA A 146 19.70 -2.67 14.76
N ARG A 147 19.60 -1.87 13.68
CA ARG A 147 18.82 -0.64 13.68
C ARG A 147 17.32 -0.91 13.76
N LEU A 148 16.85 -1.90 13.03
CA LEU A 148 15.45 -2.33 13.10
C LEU A 148 15.09 -2.82 14.52
N ARG A 149 15.97 -3.59 15.15
CA ARG A 149 15.82 -4.05 16.54
C ARG A 149 15.76 -2.88 17.51
N GLU A 150 16.64 -1.90 17.37
CA GLU A 150 16.65 -0.69 18.19
C GLU A 150 15.30 0.04 18.14
N ILE A 151 14.81 0.34 16.93
CA ILE A 151 13.53 1.02 16.74
C ILE A 151 12.39 0.24 17.40
N LEU A 152 12.32 -1.07 17.15
CA LEU A 152 11.26 -1.92 17.69
C LEU A 152 11.33 -2.01 19.22
N SER A 153 12.54 -2.11 19.81
CA SER A 153 12.73 -2.15 21.26
C SER A 153 12.27 -0.83 21.90
N ARG A 154 12.71 0.31 21.36
CA ARG A 154 12.34 1.63 21.88
C ARG A 154 10.81 1.86 21.81
N LEU A 155 10.15 1.41 20.74
CA LEU A 155 8.69 1.49 20.64
C LEU A 155 7.98 0.61 21.68
N ARG A 156 8.52 -0.56 22.00
CA ARG A 156 7.94 -1.45 23.02
C ARG A 156 8.16 -0.95 24.44
N GLU A 157 9.12 -0.08 24.70
CA GLU A 157 9.29 0.62 25.98
C GLU A 157 8.15 1.62 26.24
N ILE A 158 7.44 2.09 25.19
CA ILE A 158 6.31 3.02 25.30
C ILE A 158 5.03 2.20 25.57
N GLY A 159 4.62 2.09 26.82
CA GLY A 159 3.58 1.15 27.29
C GLY A 159 2.19 1.28 26.64
N HIS A 160 1.83 2.43 26.06
CA HIS A 160 0.55 2.61 25.36
C HIS A 160 0.62 2.29 23.87
N VAL A 161 1.81 2.07 23.28
CA VAL A 161 1.95 1.58 21.91
C VAL A 161 1.62 0.09 21.87
N ARG A 162 0.40 -0.23 21.47
CA ARG A 162 -0.12 -1.60 21.44
C ARG A 162 0.22 -2.32 20.13
N ILE A 163 0.20 -1.61 19.00
CA ILE A 163 0.34 -2.16 17.66
C ILE A 163 1.54 -1.54 16.97
N ILE A 164 2.42 -2.38 16.42
CA ILE A 164 3.45 -1.96 15.49
C ILE A 164 3.14 -2.57 14.13
N ARG A 165 3.21 -1.77 13.08
CA ARG A 165 3.04 -2.23 11.70
C ARG A 165 4.26 -1.90 10.87
N ILE A 166 4.60 -2.75 9.93
CA ILE A 166 5.66 -2.51 8.94
C ILE A 166 5.03 -2.51 7.55
N GLY A 167 5.19 -1.41 6.81
CA GLY A 167 4.85 -1.34 5.40
C GLY A 167 6.07 -1.62 4.55
N THR A 168 6.05 -2.67 3.72
CA THR A 168 7.22 -3.13 2.98
C THR A 168 6.87 -3.66 1.59
N ARG A 169 7.82 -3.57 0.65
CA ARG A 169 7.79 -4.28 -0.62
C ARG A 169 8.91 -5.34 -0.72
N VAL A 170 9.75 -5.47 0.31
CA VAL A 170 10.91 -6.39 0.31
C VAL A 170 10.54 -7.83 -0.06
N PRO A 171 9.43 -8.44 0.43
CA PRO A 171 9.08 -9.82 0.03
C PRO A 171 8.93 -10.02 -1.49
N GLY A 172 8.42 -9.02 -2.22
CA GLY A 172 8.34 -9.07 -3.69
C GLY A 172 9.57 -8.50 -4.41
N ALA A 173 10.24 -7.50 -3.81
CA ALA A 173 11.30 -6.76 -4.47
C ALA A 173 12.72 -7.27 -4.18
N LEU A 174 12.95 -7.80 -2.99
CA LEU A 174 14.28 -8.31 -2.55
C LEU A 174 14.12 -9.39 -1.48
N PRO A 175 13.41 -10.50 -1.78
CA PRO A 175 12.98 -11.52 -0.81
C PRO A 175 14.11 -12.13 0.01
N ARG A 176 15.33 -12.17 -0.52
CA ARG A 176 16.52 -12.70 0.18
C ARG A 176 16.84 -12.01 1.51
N LEU A 177 16.31 -10.80 1.74
CA LEU A 177 16.47 -10.10 3.02
C LEU A 177 15.53 -10.64 4.11
N ILE A 178 14.49 -11.37 3.74
CA ILE A 178 13.62 -12.04 4.71
C ILE A 178 14.25 -13.39 5.06
N THR A 179 15.19 -13.33 6.00
CA THR A 179 15.86 -14.52 6.53
C THR A 179 15.10 -15.07 7.75
N PRO A 180 15.37 -16.33 8.16
CA PRO A 180 14.85 -16.86 9.43
C PRO A 180 15.18 -15.96 10.63
N GLU A 181 16.35 -15.32 10.63
CA GLU A 181 16.76 -14.38 11.68
C GLU A 181 15.88 -13.13 11.72
N VAL A 182 15.59 -12.54 10.54
CA VAL A 182 14.69 -11.36 10.45
C VAL A 182 13.28 -11.73 10.90
N ALA A 183 12.76 -12.87 10.45
CA ALA A 183 11.43 -13.34 10.86
C ALA A 183 11.37 -13.60 12.37
N ALA A 184 12.38 -14.26 12.93
CA ALA A 184 12.48 -14.50 14.38
C ALA A 184 12.63 -13.20 15.18
N LEU A 185 13.40 -12.22 14.68
CA LEU A 185 13.50 -10.90 15.31
C LEU A 185 12.14 -10.24 15.38
N LEU A 186 11.42 -10.15 14.25
CA LEU A 186 10.09 -9.51 14.21
C LEU A 186 9.10 -10.21 15.14
N GLY A 187 9.13 -11.55 15.18
CA GLY A 187 8.29 -12.35 16.06
C GLY A 187 8.49 -12.09 17.56
N ARG A 188 9.57 -11.47 17.98
CA ARG A 188 9.80 -11.07 19.38
C ARG A 188 9.01 -9.82 19.80
N PHE A 189 8.50 -9.07 18.81
CA PHE A 189 7.85 -7.78 19.05
C PHE A 189 6.33 -7.83 18.80
N HIS A 190 5.70 -8.97 19.07
CA HIS A 190 4.24 -9.07 18.98
C HIS A 190 3.53 -8.11 19.98
N PRO A 191 2.33 -7.61 19.63
CA PRO A 191 1.66 -7.76 18.32
C PRO A 191 2.28 -6.84 17.24
N ILE A 192 2.90 -7.46 16.24
CA ILE A 192 3.46 -6.80 15.07
C ILE A 192 2.76 -7.30 13.81
N TYR A 193 2.47 -6.42 12.86
CA TYR A 193 1.80 -6.72 11.60
C TYR A 193 2.70 -6.31 10.43
N VAL A 194 2.73 -7.08 9.36
CA VAL A 194 3.47 -6.73 8.14
C VAL A 194 2.50 -6.57 6.98
N ASN A 195 2.44 -5.34 6.44
CA ASN A 195 1.67 -5.01 5.25
C ASN A 195 2.60 -5.01 4.03
N ILE A 196 2.40 -5.99 3.16
CA ILE A 196 3.25 -6.21 2.00
C ILE A 196 2.62 -5.57 0.76
N HIS A 197 3.45 -4.97 -0.08
CA HIS A 197 3.00 -4.37 -1.32
C HIS A 197 3.23 -5.33 -2.49
N PHE A 198 2.14 -5.84 -3.05
CA PHE A 198 2.09 -6.60 -4.29
C PHE A 198 1.02 -6.02 -5.21
N ASN A 199 1.33 -5.88 -6.50
CA ASN A 199 0.38 -5.36 -7.50
C ASN A 199 0.02 -6.38 -8.58
N HIS A 200 0.84 -7.40 -8.81
CA HIS A 200 0.64 -8.36 -9.90
C HIS A 200 1.02 -9.78 -9.48
N PRO A 201 0.31 -10.83 -9.96
CA PRO A 201 0.63 -12.22 -9.65
C PRO A 201 2.06 -12.63 -9.99
N ALA A 202 2.66 -12.04 -11.03
CA ALA A 202 4.05 -12.30 -11.44
C ALA A 202 5.10 -11.87 -10.41
N GLU A 203 4.75 -11.04 -9.41
CA GLU A 203 5.62 -10.70 -8.29
C GLU A 203 5.76 -11.85 -7.27
N LEU A 204 4.86 -12.84 -7.31
CA LEU A 204 4.84 -13.98 -6.41
C LEU A 204 5.78 -15.10 -6.92
N SER A 205 7.07 -14.79 -7.00
CA SER A 205 8.11 -15.77 -7.30
C SER A 205 8.27 -16.81 -6.17
N PRO A 206 8.95 -17.95 -6.40
CA PRO A 206 9.26 -18.92 -5.33
C PRO A 206 9.93 -18.29 -4.12
N GLU A 207 10.84 -17.35 -4.33
CA GLU A 207 11.54 -16.63 -3.26
C GLU A 207 10.61 -15.69 -2.50
N ALA A 208 9.70 -14.99 -3.19
CA ALA A 208 8.67 -14.16 -2.54
C ALA A 208 7.71 -15.01 -1.71
N VAL A 209 7.31 -16.17 -2.23
CA VAL A 209 6.50 -17.17 -1.51
C VAL A 209 7.20 -17.63 -0.25
N ASN A 210 8.49 -17.99 -0.34
CA ASN A 210 9.29 -18.38 0.83
C ASN A 210 9.40 -17.26 1.86
N ALA A 211 9.63 -16.02 1.43
CA ALA A 211 9.70 -14.86 2.31
C ALA A 211 8.39 -14.63 3.10
N CYS A 212 7.24 -14.70 2.42
CA CYS A 212 5.94 -14.63 3.08
C CYS A 212 5.72 -15.79 4.05
N THR A 213 6.14 -17.00 3.68
CA THR A 213 6.01 -18.20 4.51
C THR A 213 6.85 -18.08 5.80
N LEU A 214 8.08 -17.58 5.72
CA LEU A 214 8.94 -17.35 6.89
C LEU A 214 8.29 -16.37 7.87
N LEU A 215 7.77 -15.24 7.38
CA LEU A 215 7.07 -14.26 8.22
C LEU A 215 5.80 -14.84 8.85
N ALA A 216 4.98 -15.54 8.07
CA ALA A 216 3.76 -16.16 8.57
C ALA A 216 4.03 -17.29 9.58
N ASN A 217 5.10 -18.07 9.40
CA ASN A 217 5.52 -19.13 10.33
C ASN A 217 6.07 -18.55 11.64
N ALA A 218 6.60 -17.33 11.62
CA ALA A 218 6.98 -16.60 12.84
C ALA A 218 5.77 -16.03 13.61
N GLY A 219 4.54 -16.37 13.21
CA GLY A 219 3.30 -15.91 13.84
C GLY A 219 2.91 -14.47 13.49
N ILE A 220 3.52 -13.87 12.49
CA ILE A 220 3.26 -12.48 12.11
C ILE A 220 2.03 -12.42 11.19
N PRO A 221 0.96 -11.70 11.56
CA PRO A 221 -0.17 -11.44 10.68
C PRO A 221 0.27 -10.63 9.45
N LEU A 222 -0.04 -11.16 8.25
CA LEU A 222 0.33 -10.55 6.98
C LEU A 222 -0.89 -9.96 6.28
N GLY A 223 -0.76 -8.71 5.84
CA GLY A 223 -1.72 -8.06 4.95
C GLY A 223 -1.06 -7.65 3.64
N SER A 224 -1.85 -7.52 2.56
CA SER A 224 -1.35 -6.90 1.34
C SER A 224 -2.02 -5.56 1.09
N GLN A 225 -1.24 -4.63 0.56
CA GLN A 225 -1.69 -3.37 0.01
C GLN A 225 -1.36 -3.37 -1.48
N THR A 226 -2.39 -3.22 -2.30
CA THR A 226 -2.29 -3.26 -3.77
C THR A 226 -2.78 -1.92 -4.31
N VAL A 227 -2.03 -1.29 -5.19
CA VAL A 227 -2.46 -0.08 -5.90
C VAL A 227 -3.09 -0.49 -7.22
N LEU A 228 -4.25 0.08 -7.53
CA LEU A 228 -4.95 -0.12 -8.80
C LEU A 228 -4.27 0.73 -9.88
N LEU A 229 -3.62 0.06 -10.84
CA LEU A 229 -2.75 0.67 -11.84
C LEU A 229 -3.24 0.36 -13.26
N ARG A 230 -3.44 1.40 -14.06
CA ARG A 230 -3.91 1.30 -15.45
C ARG A 230 -2.98 0.45 -16.31
N GLY A 231 -3.53 -0.56 -16.98
CA GLY A 231 -2.81 -1.45 -17.87
C GLY A 231 -1.81 -2.38 -17.19
N ILE A 232 -1.89 -2.52 -15.86
CA ILE A 232 -1.07 -3.42 -15.05
C ILE A 232 -1.95 -4.45 -14.35
N ASN A 233 -2.93 -3.97 -13.56
CA ASN A 233 -3.79 -4.83 -12.76
C ASN A 233 -5.24 -4.34 -12.70
N ASP A 234 -5.69 -3.54 -13.65
CA ASP A 234 -6.99 -2.86 -13.66
C ASP A 234 -8.17 -3.75 -14.13
N GLY A 235 -7.98 -5.07 -14.08
CA GLY A 235 -8.99 -6.06 -14.41
C GLY A 235 -9.29 -7.06 -13.29
N PRO A 236 -10.54 -7.60 -13.23
CA PRO A 236 -10.93 -8.53 -12.17
C PRO A 236 -10.19 -9.87 -12.23
N ALA A 237 -9.80 -10.35 -13.41
CA ALA A 237 -9.09 -11.62 -13.56
C ALA A 237 -7.71 -11.58 -12.89
N VAL A 238 -6.89 -10.58 -13.21
CA VAL A 238 -5.53 -10.45 -12.66
C VAL A 238 -5.55 -10.18 -11.15
N LEU A 239 -6.47 -9.32 -10.67
CA LEU A 239 -6.60 -9.05 -9.24
C LEU A 239 -7.20 -10.23 -8.48
N GLY A 240 -8.15 -10.96 -9.07
CA GLY A 240 -8.69 -12.18 -8.49
C GLY A 240 -7.63 -13.26 -8.30
N GLU A 241 -6.78 -13.47 -9.30
CA GLU A 241 -5.64 -14.38 -9.21
C GLU A 241 -4.65 -13.93 -8.14
N LEU A 242 -4.25 -12.65 -8.14
CA LEU A 242 -3.35 -12.10 -7.13
C LEU A 242 -3.88 -12.34 -5.71
N PHE A 243 -5.12 -11.96 -5.45
CA PHE A 243 -5.70 -12.01 -4.12
C PHE A 243 -5.91 -13.45 -3.64
N HIS A 244 -6.29 -14.35 -4.53
CA HIS A 244 -6.41 -15.77 -4.19
C HIS A 244 -5.05 -16.39 -3.83
N ARG A 245 -4.02 -16.13 -4.64
CA ARG A 245 -2.65 -16.59 -4.36
C ARG A 245 -2.09 -15.99 -3.07
N LEU A 246 -2.30 -14.70 -2.81
CA LEU A 246 -1.88 -14.06 -1.57
C LEU A 246 -2.53 -14.72 -0.34
N LEU A 247 -3.86 -14.97 -0.40
CA LEU A 247 -4.55 -15.66 0.70
C LEU A 247 -4.00 -17.05 0.94
N SER A 248 -3.67 -17.81 -0.11
CA SER A 248 -3.04 -19.13 0.01
C SER A 248 -1.68 -19.09 0.71
N LEU A 249 -0.99 -17.94 0.67
CA LEU A 249 0.25 -17.67 1.40
C LEU A 249 0.03 -17.09 2.81
N ARG A 250 -1.22 -17.08 3.31
CA ARG A 250 -1.60 -16.44 4.58
C ARG A 250 -1.35 -14.91 4.59
N VAL A 251 -1.31 -14.30 3.40
CA VAL A 251 -1.27 -12.84 3.23
C VAL A 251 -2.69 -12.38 2.88
N ARG A 252 -3.38 -11.75 3.84
CA ARG A 252 -4.75 -11.28 3.63
C ARG A 252 -4.74 -10.04 2.75
N PRO A 253 -5.45 -10.01 1.61
CA PRO A 253 -5.71 -8.77 0.88
C PRO A 253 -6.41 -7.76 1.77
N TYR A 254 -5.73 -6.65 2.07
CA TYR A 254 -6.21 -5.66 3.02
C TYR A 254 -6.80 -4.45 2.30
N TYR A 255 -6.01 -3.80 1.47
CA TYR A 255 -6.45 -2.67 0.66
C TYR A 255 -6.18 -2.90 -0.83
N LEU A 256 -7.17 -2.53 -1.66
CA LEU A 256 -6.99 -2.11 -3.04
C LEU A 256 -7.07 -0.57 -3.03
N MET A 257 -5.97 0.09 -3.31
CA MET A 257 -5.89 1.55 -3.24
C MET A 257 -6.11 2.17 -4.62
N GLN A 258 -7.00 3.14 -4.73
CA GLN A 258 -6.99 4.06 -5.86
C GLN A 258 -5.62 4.75 -5.90
N MET A 259 -5.07 4.93 -7.10
CA MET A 259 -3.81 5.66 -7.27
C MET A 259 -3.93 7.08 -6.72
N ASP A 260 -2.98 7.48 -5.85
CA ASP A 260 -2.90 8.84 -5.30
C ASP A 260 -2.64 9.87 -6.40
N LEU A 261 -3.02 11.13 -6.15
CA LEU A 261 -2.83 12.24 -7.09
C LEU A 261 -1.38 12.76 -7.10
N THR A 262 -0.41 11.85 -7.15
CA THR A 262 1.01 12.20 -7.14
C THR A 262 1.46 12.68 -8.51
N LYS A 263 2.20 13.76 -8.56
CA LYS A 263 2.81 14.29 -9.78
C LYS A 263 3.70 13.26 -10.49
N GLY A 264 3.60 13.17 -11.79
CA GLY A 264 4.34 12.21 -12.58
C GLY A 264 3.82 10.77 -12.49
N THR A 265 2.57 10.56 -12.05
CA THR A 265 1.96 9.22 -11.96
C THR A 265 0.61 9.11 -12.65
N GLY A 266 0.13 10.16 -13.30
CA GLY A 266 -1.19 10.24 -13.92
C GLY A 266 -1.47 9.17 -14.96
N HIS A 267 -0.46 8.69 -15.66
CA HIS A 267 -0.57 7.61 -16.64
C HIS A 267 -0.92 6.24 -16.02
N PHE A 268 -0.72 6.06 -14.71
CA PHE A 268 -1.15 4.87 -13.96
C PHE A 268 -2.58 4.98 -13.44
N ARG A 269 -3.16 6.18 -13.41
CA ARG A 269 -4.43 6.41 -12.75
C ARG A 269 -5.59 5.82 -13.53
N THR A 270 -6.41 5.03 -12.86
CA THR A 270 -7.66 4.47 -13.38
C THR A 270 -8.85 5.35 -13.01
N PRO A 271 -9.96 5.32 -13.77
CA PRO A 271 -11.24 5.81 -13.26
C PRO A 271 -11.64 5.08 -11.97
N VAL A 272 -12.23 5.80 -11.01
CA VAL A 272 -12.70 5.21 -9.73
C VAL A 272 -13.70 4.08 -9.97
N ALA A 273 -14.55 4.21 -10.99
CA ALA A 273 -15.50 3.18 -11.39
C ALA A 273 -14.83 1.83 -11.72
N THR A 274 -13.54 1.83 -12.11
CA THR A 274 -12.79 0.60 -12.38
C THR A 274 -12.61 -0.22 -11.11
N GLY A 275 -12.20 0.41 -10.00
CA GLY A 275 -12.07 -0.27 -8.70
C GLY A 275 -13.40 -0.83 -8.20
N LEU A 276 -14.49 -0.08 -8.34
CA LEU A 276 -15.83 -0.53 -7.97
C LEU A 276 -16.30 -1.73 -8.82
N ARG A 277 -16.05 -1.69 -10.15
CA ARG A 277 -16.34 -2.84 -11.04
C ARG A 277 -15.53 -4.07 -10.66
N VAL A 278 -14.24 -3.92 -10.37
CA VAL A 278 -13.38 -5.01 -9.90
C VAL A 278 -13.94 -5.62 -8.62
N LEU A 279 -14.24 -4.83 -7.60
CA LEU A 279 -14.82 -5.36 -6.36
C LEU A 279 -16.14 -6.07 -6.59
N ARG A 280 -17.03 -5.51 -7.42
CA ARG A 280 -18.30 -6.15 -7.76
C ARG A 280 -18.08 -7.50 -8.43
N ALA A 281 -17.11 -7.60 -9.33
CA ALA A 281 -16.76 -8.83 -10.03
C ALA A 281 -16.14 -9.88 -9.10
N LEU A 282 -15.41 -9.48 -8.04
CA LEU A 282 -14.75 -10.41 -7.13
C LEU A 282 -15.65 -10.89 -5.98
N ARG A 283 -16.58 -10.06 -5.50
CA ARG A 283 -17.45 -10.40 -4.37
C ARG A 283 -18.26 -11.66 -4.66
N ASN A 284 -18.23 -12.60 -3.70
CA ASN A 284 -18.90 -13.90 -3.75
C ASN A 284 -18.47 -14.83 -4.93
N ARG A 285 -17.41 -14.46 -5.66
CA ARG A 285 -16.78 -15.30 -6.70
C ARG A 285 -15.42 -15.83 -6.29
N ILE A 286 -14.78 -15.16 -5.34
CA ILE A 286 -13.59 -15.63 -4.63
C ILE A 286 -13.91 -15.66 -3.13
N SER A 287 -13.00 -16.24 -2.32
CA SER A 287 -13.15 -16.22 -0.85
C SER A 287 -13.37 -14.80 -0.35
N GLY A 288 -14.32 -14.60 0.56
CA GLY A 288 -14.55 -13.29 1.20
C GLY A 288 -13.31 -12.75 1.94
N LEU A 289 -12.44 -13.64 2.43
CA LEU A 289 -11.15 -13.26 3.03
C LEU A 289 -10.17 -12.69 1.99
N ALA A 290 -10.34 -13.00 0.72
CA ALA A 290 -9.51 -12.53 -0.39
C ALA A 290 -9.98 -11.21 -1.00
N VAL A 291 -11.17 -10.72 -0.64
CA VAL A 291 -11.70 -9.45 -1.17
C VAL A 291 -11.22 -8.29 -0.30
N PRO A 292 -10.37 -7.37 -0.82
CA PRO A 292 -9.89 -6.21 -0.07
C PRO A 292 -10.94 -5.11 0.06
N HIS A 293 -10.68 -4.13 0.91
CA HIS A 293 -11.39 -2.85 0.86
C HIS A 293 -10.81 -1.99 -0.28
N PHE A 294 -11.67 -1.52 -1.18
CA PHE A 294 -11.26 -0.50 -2.14
C PHE A 294 -11.29 0.87 -1.46
N VAL A 295 -10.18 1.57 -1.46
CA VAL A 295 -10.03 2.82 -0.72
C VAL A 295 -9.46 3.93 -1.59
N ILE A 296 -9.90 5.15 -1.33
CA ILE A 296 -9.29 6.39 -1.80
C ILE A 296 -8.61 7.04 -0.60
N ASP A 297 -7.37 7.44 -0.73
CA ASP A 297 -6.70 8.33 0.22
C ASP A 297 -6.99 9.76 -0.25
N LEU A 298 -7.80 10.48 0.52
CA LEU A 298 -8.26 11.81 0.12
C LEU A 298 -7.08 12.80 0.11
N PRO A 299 -6.96 13.65 -0.93
CA PRO A 299 -5.92 14.67 -0.99
C PRO A 299 -5.95 15.62 0.20
N GLY A 300 -4.81 16.26 0.51
CA GLY A 300 -4.72 17.19 1.63
C GLY A 300 -4.74 16.52 3.01
N GLY A 301 -4.50 15.22 3.08
CA GLY A 301 -4.41 14.52 4.37
C GLY A 301 -5.77 14.20 5.01
N HIS A 302 -6.88 14.31 4.29
CA HIS A 302 -8.23 14.07 4.80
C HIS A 302 -8.56 12.60 5.09
N GLY A 303 -7.59 11.69 4.91
CA GLY A 303 -7.68 10.28 5.31
C GLY A 303 -8.24 9.35 4.24
N LYS A 304 -8.33 8.07 4.61
CA LYS A 304 -8.80 7.00 3.72
C LYS A 304 -10.31 6.81 3.84
N VAL A 305 -10.97 6.77 2.69
CA VAL A 305 -12.39 6.44 2.58
C VAL A 305 -12.54 5.13 1.82
N ALA A 306 -13.23 4.18 2.42
CA ALA A 306 -13.59 2.92 1.76
C ALA A 306 -14.82 3.11 0.87
N LEU A 307 -14.70 2.74 -0.39
CA LEU A 307 -15.79 2.75 -1.35
C LEU A 307 -16.33 1.33 -1.56
N THR A 308 -17.64 1.19 -1.47
CA THR A 308 -18.31 -0.09 -1.74
C THR A 308 -19.35 0.09 -2.83
N PRO A 309 -19.49 -0.90 -3.76
CA PRO A 309 -20.60 -0.89 -4.69
C PRO A 309 -21.94 -0.90 -3.92
N GLY A 310 -22.82 0.04 -4.21
CA GLY A 310 -24.17 0.05 -3.66
C GLY A 310 -24.94 -1.19 -4.10
N MET A 311 -25.45 -1.96 -3.17
CA MET A 311 -26.22 -3.18 -3.42
C MET A 311 -27.70 -3.02 -3.09
N VAL A 312 -28.06 -2.04 -2.25
CA VAL A 312 -29.44 -1.70 -1.96
C VAL A 312 -30.05 -0.94 -3.16
N ARG A 313 -31.20 -1.43 -3.65
CA ARG A 313 -31.87 -0.86 -4.83
C ARG A 313 -33.10 -0.04 -4.46
N SER A 314 -33.83 -0.49 -3.45
CA SER A 314 -34.94 0.25 -2.89
C SER A 314 -35.20 -0.16 -1.44
N ILE A 315 -35.81 0.74 -0.69
CA ILE A 315 -36.24 0.54 0.71
C ILE A 315 -37.73 0.86 0.75
N GLY A 316 -38.52 -0.01 1.35
CA GLY A 316 -39.94 0.18 1.64
C GLY A 316 -40.21 -0.13 3.10
N GLN A 317 -41.44 0.06 3.54
CA GLN A 317 -41.85 -0.05 4.95
C GLN A 317 -41.57 -1.42 5.59
N GLU A 318 -41.77 -2.49 4.85
CA GLU A 318 -41.63 -3.87 5.37
C GLU A 318 -40.43 -4.60 4.82
N ARG A 319 -39.80 -4.08 3.77
CA ARG A 319 -38.75 -4.77 3.07
C ARG A 319 -37.83 -3.85 2.29
N MET A 320 -36.54 -4.24 2.16
CA MET A 320 -35.64 -3.66 1.18
C MET A 320 -35.37 -4.65 0.04
N VAL A 321 -35.03 -4.10 -1.13
CA VAL A 321 -34.58 -4.87 -2.29
C VAL A 321 -33.07 -4.73 -2.42
N ILE A 322 -32.38 -5.87 -2.44
CA ILE A 322 -30.94 -5.97 -2.55
C ILE A 322 -30.58 -6.70 -3.83
N GLU A 323 -29.63 -6.19 -4.59
CA GLU A 323 -29.04 -6.91 -5.71
C GLU A 323 -27.92 -7.82 -5.20
N ASN A 324 -28.03 -9.13 -5.49
CA ASN A 324 -26.97 -10.07 -5.16
C ASN A 324 -25.85 -10.04 -6.22
N TYR A 325 -24.80 -10.86 -6.02
CA TYR A 325 -23.62 -10.93 -6.91
C TYR A 325 -23.91 -11.43 -8.34
N LEU A 326 -25.06 -12.08 -8.56
CA LEU A 326 -25.54 -12.50 -9.89
C LEU A 326 -26.35 -11.42 -10.60
N GLY A 327 -26.57 -10.26 -9.96
CA GLY A 327 -27.46 -9.22 -10.47
C GLY A 327 -28.93 -9.47 -10.17
N LYS A 328 -29.27 -10.53 -9.41
CA LYS A 328 -30.65 -10.85 -9.06
C LYS A 328 -31.11 -9.96 -7.91
N LEU A 329 -32.31 -9.39 -8.08
CA LEU A 329 -32.99 -8.62 -7.03
C LEU A 329 -33.62 -9.58 -6.03
N CYS A 330 -33.28 -9.40 -4.76
CA CYS A 330 -33.76 -10.21 -3.65
C CYS A 330 -34.41 -9.30 -2.61
N SER A 331 -35.54 -9.73 -2.07
CA SER A 331 -36.23 -9.03 -1.00
C SER A 331 -35.67 -9.47 0.35
N TYR A 332 -35.43 -8.51 1.26
CA TYR A 332 -35.06 -8.75 2.65
C TYR A 332 -36.07 -8.05 3.57
N PRO A 333 -36.68 -8.76 4.53
CA PRO A 333 -37.66 -8.16 5.44
C PRO A 333 -37.00 -7.17 6.39
N LEU A 334 -37.69 -6.09 6.68
CA LEU A 334 -37.31 -5.07 7.68
C LEU A 334 -38.17 -5.25 8.94
N LEU A 335 -37.67 -4.77 10.06
CA LEU A 335 -38.45 -4.64 11.29
C LEU A 335 -39.44 -3.50 11.14
N GLU A 336 -40.53 -3.56 11.89
CA GLU A 336 -41.54 -2.49 11.93
C GLU A 336 -40.88 -1.16 12.37
N GLY A 337 -41.04 -0.11 11.56
CA GLY A 337 -40.46 1.20 11.83
C GLY A 337 -39.01 1.38 11.48
N GLU A 338 -38.31 0.37 10.91
CA GLU A 338 -36.88 0.44 10.55
C GLU A 338 -36.61 1.29 9.28
N GLU A 339 -37.58 1.41 8.38
CA GLU A 339 -37.43 2.07 7.08
C GLU A 339 -36.91 3.50 7.16
N PRO A 340 -37.45 4.41 8.05
CA PRO A 340 -36.99 5.78 8.11
C PRO A 340 -35.50 5.90 8.50
N GLU A 341 -35.10 5.19 9.56
CA GLU A 341 -33.70 5.20 10.04
C GLU A 341 -32.74 4.64 8.98
N LEU A 342 -33.10 3.53 8.36
CA LEU A 342 -32.26 2.92 7.31
C LEU A 342 -32.17 3.80 6.07
N THR A 343 -33.25 4.47 5.69
CA THR A 343 -33.28 5.40 4.57
C THR A 343 -32.39 6.61 4.83
N GLU A 344 -32.47 7.19 6.02
CA GLU A 344 -31.61 8.30 6.45
C GLU A 344 -30.14 7.89 6.44
N TYR A 345 -29.80 6.75 7.04
CA TYR A 345 -28.44 6.23 7.08
C TYR A 345 -27.84 6.01 5.68
N LEU A 346 -28.61 5.44 4.74
CA LEU A 346 -28.11 5.13 3.39
C LEU A 346 -28.06 6.35 2.46
N LYS A 347 -28.88 7.37 2.70
CA LYS A 347 -28.78 8.65 1.98
C LYS A 347 -27.58 9.47 2.43
N GLY A 348 -27.00 9.16 3.59
CA GLY A 348 -26.03 9.98 4.28
C GLY A 348 -26.69 11.17 4.93
N THR A 349 -26.28 11.51 6.13
CA THR A 349 -26.70 12.76 6.76
C THR A 349 -26.17 13.92 5.93
N SER A 350 -27.04 14.58 5.17
CA SER A 350 -26.69 15.72 4.31
C SER A 350 -26.33 16.98 5.09
N GLU A 351 -26.21 16.91 6.41
CA GLU A 351 -25.86 18.05 7.26
C GLU A 351 -25.03 17.64 8.49
N GLN A 352 -23.76 17.34 8.28
CA GLN A 352 -22.73 17.62 9.28
C GLN A 352 -21.59 18.37 8.60
N THR A 353 -21.77 19.67 8.51
CA THR A 353 -20.71 20.64 8.24
C THR A 353 -19.71 20.55 9.41
N TYR A 354 -18.50 20.08 9.14
CA TYR A 354 -17.35 20.19 10.04
C TYR A 354 -16.69 21.54 9.89
#